data_60c101c123ae388d3a3375c7cd108f93
#
_entry.id   60c101c123ae388d3a3375c7cd108f93
#
_cell.length_a   1.000
_cell.length_b   1.000
_cell.length_c   1.000
_cell.angle_alpha   90.00
_cell.angle_beta   90.00
_cell.angle_gamma   90.00
#
_symmetry.space_group_name_H-M   'P 1'
#
loop_
_entity.id
_entity.type
_entity.pdbx_description
1 polymer ?
#
loop_
_entity_poly.entity_id
_entity_poly.type
_entity_poly.pdbx_seq_one_letter_code
_entity_poly.pdbx_strand_id
1 'polypeptide(L)'
;GPGPTCVLGIDLGTTSVKAALVTGTERGLALSQSCSRETQAHSDSLGAAPQGMEQDVQKIIRALNECLAALPQQQLQQVTHIGISGQMHGIVFWKSDKGCKWSESGTAFEADQVSHLVTWQDGRCSPTFLSSLPLPQSHVSLATGFGCATVYWYLKNSPDFLKAYDAAGTIQDYVVAMLCDLKKPLMSVQNAASWGYFNCRNKSWNTDILKESGFPVHLLPEVGDPGSIAGRTTCAWHGIPKGAKVGIALGDFQCSVYSCLTERTDAVLNISTSAQLTFSMPLGFQPPEAPDPSSAVTYFPYFNGDYLAVAASLNGGNVLAAFVGMVAQWAQELGFQVQESAIYPRIIQAALAQKHSKLSVHPTIFGERHLPELLASVSSIGASELSLGHVTRALCRGLVENLCSMLPVQHLQEMGVSRILGSGSALARNEVLRQEVERIFPFPVVYGKDVDAAVGAAMVM
;
A
#
# COMPACT_ATOMS: atom_id res chain seq x y z
N GLY A 1 14.07 -36.27 10.21
CA GLY A 1 14.50 -35.01 9.64
C GLY A 1 13.55 -33.86 10.03
N PRO A 2 13.99 -32.59 9.97
CA PRO A 2 13.10 -31.49 10.25
C PRO A 2 11.92 -31.50 9.25
N GLY A 3 10.71 -31.32 9.75
CA GLY A 3 9.51 -31.22 8.93
C GLY A 3 9.59 -30.03 7.98
N PRO A 4 8.67 -29.91 7.02
CA PRO A 4 8.64 -28.77 6.12
C PRO A 4 8.49 -27.46 6.91
N THR A 5 9.28 -26.46 6.56
CA THR A 5 9.22 -25.14 7.17
C THR A 5 7.85 -24.52 6.85
N CYS A 6 7.13 -24.10 7.88
CA CYS A 6 5.86 -23.43 7.75
C CYS A 6 6.00 -21.98 8.22
N VAL A 7 5.60 -21.04 7.39
CA VAL A 7 5.67 -19.60 7.65
C VAL A 7 4.28 -19.02 7.52
N LEU A 8 3.90 -18.20 8.47
CA LEU A 8 2.65 -17.43 8.43
C LEU A 8 2.96 -16.02 7.96
N GLY A 9 2.26 -15.58 6.92
CA GLY A 9 2.23 -14.19 6.48
C GLY A 9 0.91 -13.54 6.82
N ILE A 10 0.95 -12.31 7.30
CA ILE A 10 -0.21 -11.53 7.67
C ILE A 10 -0.15 -10.19 6.95
N ASP A 11 -1.29 -9.75 6.41
CA ASP A 11 -1.45 -8.40 5.89
C ASP A 11 -2.62 -7.71 6.58
N LEU A 12 -2.31 -6.61 7.27
CA LEU A 12 -3.30 -5.76 7.93
C LEU A 12 -3.64 -4.60 6.99
N GLY A 13 -4.47 -4.89 6.00
CA GLY A 13 -4.84 -3.93 4.95
C GLY A 13 -5.90 -2.92 5.39
N THR A 14 -6.23 -2.00 4.49
CA THR A 14 -7.19 -0.92 4.77
C THR A 14 -8.61 -1.45 4.97
N THR A 15 -9.02 -2.46 4.21
CA THR A 15 -10.38 -3.00 4.25
C THR A 15 -10.46 -4.39 4.85
N SER A 16 -9.38 -5.14 4.81
CA SER A 16 -9.37 -6.54 5.23
C SER A 16 -8.06 -6.95 5.87
N VAL A 17 -8.13 -7.96 6.70
CA VAL A 17 -6.96 -8.71 7.20
C VAL A 17 -6.87 -10.00 6.39
N LYS A 18 -5.67 -10.32 5.94
CA LYS A 18 -5.39 -11.56 5.23
C LYS A 18 -4.28 -12.33 5.95
N ALA A 19 -4.43 -13.64 6.02
CA ALA A 19 -3.42 -14.53 6.57
C ALA A 19 -3.14 -15.64 5.56
N ALA A 20 -1.87 -15.96 5.35
CA ALA A 20 -1.43 -16.95 4.39
C ALA A 20 -0.38 -17.88 5.03
N LEU A 21 -0.57 -19.18 4.88
CA LEU A 21 0.41 -20.19 5.26
C LEU A 21 1.22 -20.60 4.04
N VAL A 22 2.53 -20.48 4.15
CA VAL A 22 3.48 -20.81 3.11
C VAL A 22 4.37 -21.92 3.62
N THR A 23 4.48 -22.99 2.83
CA THR A 23 5.30 -24.15 3.20
C THR A 23 6.49 -24.30 2.25
N GLY A 24 7.62 -24.76 2.81
CA GLY A 24 8.78 -25.11 2.00
C GLY A 24 8.55 -26.41 1.24
N THR A 25 8.85 -26.38 -0.05
CA THR A 25 8.85 -27.56 -0.94
C THR A 25 10.22 -27.69 -1.58
N GLU A 26 10.48 -28.81 -2.25
CA GLU A 26 11.72 -28.99 -3.01
C GLU A 26 11.93 -27.92 -4.09
N ARG A 27 10.84 -27.26 -4.52
CA ARG A 27 10.84 -26.20 -5.54
C ARG A 27 10.83 -24.79 -4.94
N GLY A 28 10.98 -24.64 -3.61
CA GLY A 28 10.91 -23.39 -2.90
C GLY A 28 9.66 -23.28 -2.02
N LEU A 29 9.24 -22.05 -1.70
CA LEU A 29 8.07 -21.78 -0.89
C LEU A 29 6.80 -21.79 -1.74
N ALA A 30 5.74 -22.40 -1.24
CA ALA A 30 4.44 -22.46 -1.90
C ALA A 30 3.31 -22.13 -0.93
N LEU A 31 2.30 -21.37 -1.40
CA LEU A 31 1.10 -21.10 -0.64
C LEU A 31 0.34 -22.40 -0.38
N SER A 32 0.05 -22.68 0.88
CA SER A 32 -0.69 -23.86 1.32
C SER A 32 -2.16 -23.51 1.59
N GLN A 33 -2.41 -22.52 2.43
CA GLN A 33 -3.75 -22.08 2.85
C GLN A 33 -3.76 -20.57 3.00
N SER A 34 -4.94 -19.97 2.82
CA SER A 34 -5.12 -18.56 3.11
C SER A 34 -6.54 -18.28 3.60
N CYS A 35 -6.67 -17.16 4.31
CA CYS A 35 -7.96 -16.67 4.76
C CYS A 35 -7.96 -15.15 4.70
N SER A 36 -9.09 -14.56 4.39
CA SER A 36 -9.30 -13.12 4.39
C SER A 36 -10.58 -12.77 5.14
N ARG A 37 -10.56 -11.69 5.90
CA ARG A 37 -11.74 -11.17 6.61
C ARG A 37 -11.79 -9.66 6.47
N GLU A 38 -12.95 -9.14 6.11
CA GLU A 38 -13.19 -7.70 6.15
C GLU A 38 -13.20 -7.21 7.59
N THR A 39 -12.56 -6.08 7.84
CA THR A 39 -12.48 -5.52 9.19
C THR A 39 -13.72 -4.74 9.59
N GLN A 40 -14.35 -4.06 8.61
CA GLN A 40 -15.45 -3.12 8.87
C GLN A 40 -15.09 -2.17 10.02
N ALA A 41 -13.83 -1.75 10.06
CA ALA A 41 -13.26 -1.04 11.18
C ALA A 41 -13.45 0.49 11.10
N HIS A 42 -13.93 1.00 9.96
CA HIS A 42 -14.15 2.44 9.82
C HIS A 42 -14.96 2.97 10.99
N SER A 43 -14.49 4.05 11.57
CA SER A 43 -15.10 4.68 12.73
C SER A 43 -15.04 6.20 12.56
N ASP A 44 -16.05 6.88 13.09
CA ASP A 44 -16.03 8.34 13.12
C ASP A 44 -14.89 8.83 14.01
N SER A 45 -14.31 9.97 13.63
CA SER A 45 -13.24 10.59 14.40
C SER A 45 -13.72 10.93 15.80
N LEU A 46 -13.03 10.39 16.81
CA LEU A 46 -13.24 10.78 18.20
C LEU A 46 -12.62 12.16 18.40
N GLY A 47 -13.45 13.17 18.77
CA GLY A 47 -12.97 14.53 18.99
C GLY A 47 -13.08 15.44 17.77
N ALA A 48 -13.91 15.13 16.81
CA ALA A 48 -14.32 16.01 15.71
C ALA A 48 -13.16 16.54 14.84
N ALA A 49 -12.16 15.71 14.55
CA ALA A 49 -11.11 16.07 13.59
C ALA A 49 -11.74 16.27 12.20
N PRO A 50 -11.53 17.43 11.54
CA PRO A 50 -12.09 17.65 10.20
C PRO A 50 -11.49 16.67 9.22
N GLN A 51 -12.34 16.04 8.38
CA GLN A 51 -11.94 15.04 7.39
C GLN A 51 -11.16 13.85 7.99
N GLY A 52 -11.40 13.53 9.27
CA GLY A 52 -10.76 12.39 9.92
C GLY A 52 -11.18 11.06 9.33
N MET A 53 -10.21 10.15 9.16
CA MET A 53 -10.44 8.78 8.72
C MET A 53 -9.76 7.84 9.72
N GLU A 54 -10.56 7.27 10.61
CA GLU A 54 -10.08 6.43 11.70
C GLU A 54 -10.64 5.02 11.59
N GLN A 55 -9.94 4.07 12.18
CA GLN A 55 -10.38 2.68 12.29
C GLN A 55 -10.29 2.21 13.73
N ASP A 56 -11.26 1.38 14.12
CA ASP A 56 -11.33 0.73 15.41
C ASP A 56 -10.37 -0.45 15.44
N VAL A 57 -9.31 -0.35 16.25
CA VAL A 57 -8.27 -1.38 16.35
C VAL A 57 -8.84 -2.69 16.89
N GLN A 58 -9.83 -2.64 17.80
CA GLN A 58 -10.48 -3.87 18.29
C GLN A 58 -11.12 -4.68 17.17
N LYS A 59 -11.73 -4.02 16.19
CA LYS A 59 -12.32 -4.68 15.03
C LYS A 59 -11.24 -5.27 14.10
N ILE A 60 -10.13 -4.58 13.93
CA ILE A 60 -8.99 -5.11 13.16
C ILE A 60 -8.44 -6.37 13.81
N ILE A 61 -8.21 -6.36 15.11
CA ILE A 61 -7.69 -7.53 15.86
C ILE A 61 -8.71 -8.67 15.87
N ARG A 62 -10.00 -8.35 15.92
CA ARG A 62 -11.05 -9.37 15.80
C ARG A 62 -11.01 -10.09 14.45
N ALA A 63 -10.86 -9.31 13.35
CA ALA A 63 -10.71 -9.87 12.01
C ALA A 63 -9.46 -10.75 11.90
N LEU A 64 -8.35 -10.32 12.52
CA LEU A 64 -7.13 -11.10 12.58
C LEU A 64 -7.33 -12.43 13.31
N ASN A 65 -8.00 -12.40 14.46
CA ASN A 65 -8.32 -13.62 15.21
C ASN A 65 -9.22 -14.55 14.41
N GLU A 66 -10.22 -14.02 13.70
CA GLU A 66 -11.09 -14.83 12.83
C GLU A 66 -10.31 -15.48 11.69
N CYS A 67 -9.37 -14.76 11.06
CA CYS A 67 -8.50 -15.31 10.02
C CYS A 67 -7.70 -16.51 10.55
N LEU A 68 -7.05 -16.34 11.69
CA LEU A 68 -6.21 -17.39 12.25
C LEU A 68 -7.03 -18.58 12.73
N ALA A 69 -8.21 -18.35 13.30
CA ALA A 69 -9.10 -19.42 13.71
C ALA A 69 -9.62 -20.25 12.54
N ALA A 70 -9.66 -19.68 11.35
CA ALA A 70 -10.11 -20.37 10.12
C ALA A 70 -8.99 -21.18 9.44
N LEU A 71 -7.75 -21.02 9.85
CA LEU A 71 -6.62 -21.77 9.28
C LEU A 71 -6.50 -23.15 9.97
N PRO A 72 -5.95 -24.16 9.24
CA PRO A 72 -5.79 -25.50 9.82
C PRO A 72 -4.89 -25.52 11.04
N GLN A 73 -5.40 -26.00 12.16
CA GLN A 73 -4.70 -26.04 13.44
C GLN A 73 -3.38 -26.83 13.36
N GLN A 74 -3.39 -27.94 12.62
CA GLN A 74 -2.19 -28.77 12.46
C GLN A 74 -1.05 -28.01 11.79
N GLN A 75 -1.36 -27.16 10.82
CA GLN A 75 -0.35 -26.33 10.14
C GLN A 75 0.12 -25.19 11.02
N LEU A 76 -0.79 -24.56 11.77
CA LEU A 76 -0.41 -23.49 12.71
C LEU A 76 0.57 -23.97 13.77
N GLN A 77 0.42 -25.21 14.24
CA GLN A 77 1.35 -25.82 15.20
C GLN A 77 2.76 -25.99 14.65
N GLN A 78 2.94 -25.97 13.33
CA GLN A 78 4.23 -26.12 12.66
C GLN A 78 4.85 -24.77 12.27
N VAL A 79 4.18 -23.65 12.51
CA VAL A 79 4.69 -22.33 12.17
C VAL A 79 5.92 -22.00 13.02
N THR A 80 7.02 -21.70 12.33
CA THR A 80 8.29 -21.31 12.96
C THR A 80 8.57 -19.83 12.84
N HIS A 81 8.00 -19.17 11.81
CA HIS A 81 8.23 -17.77 11.48
C HIS A 81 6.92 -17.09 11.12
N ILE A 82 6.80 -15.83 11.52
CA ILE A 82 5.64 -14.99 11.23
C ILE A 82 6.15 -13.70 10.57
N GLY A 83 5.69 -13.42 9.34
CA GLY A 83 5.91 -12.16 8.66
C GLY A 83 4.65 -11.31 8.68
N ILE A 84 4.76 -10.03 9.02
CA ILE A 84 3.61 -9.14 9.17
C ILE A 84 3.81 -7.89 8.34
N SER A 85 2.87 -7.61 7.45
CA SER A 85 2.77 -6.37 6.70
C SER A 85 1.46 -5.66 7.04
N GLY A 86 1.36 -4.41 6.63
CA GLY A 86 0.11 -3.67 6.82
C GLY A 86 0.11 -2.35 6.10
N GLN A 87 -1.04 -1.69 6.17
CA GLN A 87 -1.24 -0.37 5.60
C GLN A 87 -0.22 0.62 6.13
N MET A 88 0.36 1.38 5.22
CA MET A 88 1.45 2.30 5.52
C MET A 88 0.94 3.64 6.00
N HIS A 89 1.84 4.45 6.55
CA HIS A 89 1.67 5.86 6.94
C HIS A 89 0.92 6.09 8.25
N GLY A 90 -0.12 5.31 8.56
CA GLY A 90 -1.00 5.55 9.69
C GLY A 90 -0.37 5.37 11.06
N ILE A 91 -1.09 5.75 12.10
CA ILE A 91 -0.59 5.73 13.47
C ILE A 91 -1.64 5.20 14.46
N VAL A 92 -1.15 4.35 15.36
CA VAL A 92 -1.86 3.86 16.54
C VAL A 92 -1.05 4.25 17.76
N PHE A 93 -1.73 4.67 18.82
CA PHE A 93 -1.10 4.96 20.11
C PHE A 93 -1.57 3.94 21.15
N TRP A 94 -0.68 3.52 22.04
CA TRP A 94 -1.03 2.60 23.12
C TRP A 94 -0.16 2.81 24.36
N LYS A 95 -0.54 2.14 25.45
CA LYS A 95 0.30 2.06 26.65
C LYS A 95 1.11 0.79 26.56
N SER A 96 2.43 0.88 26.65
CA SER A 96 3.37 -0.21 26.37
C SER A 96 3.08 -1.49 27.14
N ASP A 97 2.66 -1.40 28.39
CA ASP A 97 2.40 -2.59 29.22
C ASP A 97 0.93 -3.01 29.25
N LYS A 98 0.03 -2.32 28.52
CA LYS A 98 -1.42 -2.48 28.62
C LYS A 98 -2.13 -2.49 27.27
N GLY A 99 -1.40 -2.57 26.18
CA GLY A 99 -1.96 -2.46 24.83
C GLY A 99 -2.82 -3.64 24.39
N CYS A 100 -2.81 -4.74 25.13
CA CYS A 100 -3.65 -5.91 24.81
C CYS A 100 -3.98 -6.71 26.04
N LYS A 101 -4.98 -7.58 25.90
CA LYS A 101 -5.35 -8.60 26.88
C LYS A 101 -5.35 -9.96 26.20
N TRP A 102 -4.57 -10.89 26.74
CA TRP A 102 -4.61 -12.27 26.29
C TRP A 102 -5.83 -12.97 26.89
N SER A 103 -6.45 -13.86 26.10
CA SER A 103 -7.57 -14.67 26.56
C SER A 103 -7.16 -15.55 27.74
N GLU A 104 -8.14 -15.96 28.58
CA GLU A 104 -7.87 -16.85 29.71
C GLU A 104 -7.22 -18.16 29.27
N SER A 105 -7.59 -18.66 28.10
CA SER A 105 -6.96 -19.84 27.49
C SER A 105 -5.54 -19.59 26.99
N GLY A 106 -5.07 -18.33 26.97
CA GLY A 106 -3.75 -17.94 26.47
C GLY A 106 -3.54 -18.14 24.97
N THR A 107 -4.62 -18.23 24.17
CA THR A 107 -4.53 -18.59 22.75
C THR A 107 -4.66 -17.42 21.81
N ALA A 108 -5.19 -16.28 22.25
CA ALA A 108 -5.40 -15.08 21.43
C ALA A 108 -5.35 -13.85 22.31
N PHE A 109 -5.10 -12.70 21.68
CA PHE A 109 -5.20 -11.41 22.37
C PHE A 109 -6.23 -10.52 21.73
N GLU A 110 -6.74 -9.59 22.52
CA GLU A 110 -7.61 -8.53 22.07
C GLU A 110 -6.97 -7.17 22.40
N ALA A 111 -7.30 -6.15 21.62
CA ALA A 111 -6.80 -4.80 21.86
C ALA A 111 -7.38 -4.22 23.14
N ASP A 112 -6.55 -3.54 23.92
CA ASP A 112 -6.91 -2.86 25.16
C ASP A 112 -6.08 -1.58 25.31
N GLN A 113 -6.65 -0.53 25.88
CA GLN A 113 -5.97 0.75 26.10
C GLN A 113 -5.15 1.23 24.89
N VAL A 114 -5.77 1.19 23.73
CA VAL A 114 -5.23 1.57 22.43
C VAL A 114 -6.15 2.63 21.82
N SER A 115 -5.56 3.58 21.09
CA SER A 115 -6.32 4.56 20.32
C SER A 115 -6.95 3.92 19.08
N HIS A 116 -7.79 4.68 18.37
CA HIS A 116 -8.08 4.36 16.97
C HIS A 116 -6.79 4.43 16.14
N LEU A 117 -6.80 3.71 15.03
CA LEU A 117 -5.82 3.89 13.97
C LEU A 117 -6.25 5.11 13.16
N VAL A 118 -5.40 6.13 13.11
CA VAL A 118 -5.56 7.24 12.16
C VAL A 118 -4.91 6.79 10.87
N THR A 119 -5.71 6.62 9.81
CA THR A 119 -5.26 5.94 8.59
C THR A 119 -4.54 6.89 7.64
N TRP A 120 -3.90 6.32 6.61
CA TRP A 120 -3.27 7.06 5.52
C TRP A 120 -4.27 7.91 4.72
N GLN A 121 -5.56 7.59 4.78
CA GLN A 121 -6.63 8.32 4.09
C GLN A 121 -7.13 9.53 4.89
N ASP A 122 -6.66 9.67 6.14
CA ASP A 122 -7.07 10.76 7.02
C ASP A 122 -6.66 12.12 6.44
N GLY A 123 -7.57 13.06 6.45
CA GLY A 123 -7.39 14.39 5.86
C GLY A 123 -7.29 15.53 6.86
N ARG A 124 -7.09 15.25 8.15
CA ARG A 124 -7.12 16.29 9.20
C ARG A 124 -6.03 17.34 9.07
N CYS A 125 -4.87 16.96 8.54
CA CYS A 125 -3.77 17.90 8.32
C CYS A 125 -3.98 18.64 6.99
N SER A 126 -4.50 19.87 7.08
CA SER A 126 -4.72 20.70 5.89
C SER A 126 -3.39 21.11 5.24
N PRO A 127 -3.39 21.52 3.95
CA PRO A 127 -2.19 22.03 3.31
C PRO A 127 -1.55 23.20 4.07
N THR A 128 -2.35 24.11 4.62
CA THR A 128 -1.86 25.22 5.45
C THR A 128 -1.17 24.72 6.70
N PHE A 129 -1.77 23.74 7.38
CA PHE A 129 -1.18 23.13 8.57
C PHE A 129 0.16 22.46 8.23
N LEU A 130 0.20 21.65 7.18
CA LEU A 130 1.43 20.97 6.76
C LEU A 130 2.55 21.96 6.41
N SER A 131 2.20 23.09 5.78
CA SER A 131 3.17 24.15 5.44
C SER A 131 3.76 24.82 6.68
N SER A 132 3.04 24.78 7.81
CA SER A 132 3.51 25.39 9.07
C SER A 132 4.51 24.51 9.83
N LEU A 133 4.64 23.24 9.45
CA LEU A 133 5.51 22.27 10.11
C LEU A 133 6.97 22.42 9.66
N PRO A 134 7.92 22.00 10.50
CA PRO A 134 9.33 22.02 10.10
C PRO A 134 9.59 21.27 8.80
N LEU A 135 10.51 21.76 7.98
CA LEU A 135 10.93 21.10 6.75
C LEU A 135 11.71 19.83 7.10
N PRO A 136 11.31 18.64 6.58
CA PRO A 136 12.00 17.41 6.92
C PRO A 136 13.34 17.27 6.19
N GLN A 137 14.29 16.62 6.84
CA GLN A 137 15.53 16.13 6.22
C GLN A 137 15.29 14.69 5.75
N SER A 138 14.57 14.55 4.66
CA SER A 138 14.13 13.30 4.08
C SER A 138 13.83 13.53 2.60
N HIS A 139 13.84 12.48 1.81
CA HIS A 139 13.39 12.56 0.41
C HIS A 139 11.86 12.53 0.29
N VAL A 140 11.15 12.23 1.39
CA VAL A 140 9.70 12.10 1.42
C VAL A 140 9.08 13.39 1.95
N SER A 141 8.18 13.99 1.16
CA SER A 141 7.38 15.14 1.60
C SER A 141 6.36 14.73 2.64
N LEU A 142 6.08 15.61 3.59
CA LEU A 142 4.99 15.37 4.54
C LEU A 142 3.63 15.40 3.85
N ALA A 143 2.76 14.52 4.31
CA ALA A 143 1.37 14.47 3.84
C ALA A 143 0.44 14.21 5.02
N THR A 144 -0.83 14.60 4.85
CA THR A 144 -1.87 14.21 5.79
C THR A 144 -1.99 12.68 5.84
N GLY A 145 -2.29 12.14 7.01
CA GLY A 145 -2.32 10.68 7.21
C GLY A 145 -0.97 10.07 7.57
N PHE A 146 0.12 10.82 7.52
CA PHE A 146 1.44 10.36 7.99
C PHE A 146 1.50 10.48 9.51
N GLY A 147 2.10 9.47 10.17
CA GLY A 147 2.13 9.40 11.63
C GLY A 147 2.69 10.64 12.29
N CYS A 148 3.83 11.15 11.82
CA CYS A 148 4.43 12.34 12.41
C CYS A 148 3.56 13.60 12.24
N ALA A 149 2.91 13.74 11.08
CA ALA A 149 1.98 14.85 10.84
C ALA A 149 0.79 14.78 11.80
N THR A 150 0.25 13.58 12.02
CA THR A 150 -0.86 13.36 12.97
C THR A 150 -0.45 13.69 14.40
N VAL A 151 0.76 13.34 14.83
CA VAL A 151 1.27 13.71 16.15
C VAL A 151 1.33 15.24 16.29
N TYR A 152 1.85 15.95 15.27
CA TYR A 152 1.85 17.41 15.29
C TYR A 152 0.44 18.00 15.37
N TRP A 153 -0.52 17.37 14.69
CA TRP A 153 -1.90 17.82 14.76
C TRP A 153 -2.46 17.71 16.19
N TYR A 154 -2.22 16.58 16.86
CA TYR A 154 -2.63 16.42 18.26
C TYR A 154 -1.89 17.38 19.18
N LEU A 155 -0.60 17.61 18.95
CA LEU A 155 0.19 18.54 19.76
C LEU A 155 -0.42 19.93 19.74
N LYS A 156 -0.94 20.38 18.60
CA LYS A 156 -1.59 21.67 18.44
C LYS A 156 -3.03 21.67 18.96
N ASN A 157 -3.81 20.66 18.66
CA ASN A 157 -5.26 20.69 18.83
C ASN A 157 -5.76 19.96 20.08
N SER A 158 -5.03 18.97 20.57
CA SER A 158 -5.43 18.13 21.71
C SER A 158 -4.21 17.49 22.37
N PRO A 159 -3.29 18.28 22.96
CA PRO A 159 -2.04 17.75 23.52
C PRO A 159 -2.26 16.74 24.64
N ASP A 160 -3.37 16.83 25.38
CA ASP A 160 -3.66 15.87 26.45
C ASP A 160 -3.90 14.46 25.93
N PHE A 161 -4.34 14.32 24.68
CA PHE A 161 -4.47 13.01 24.04
C PHE A 161 -3.11 12.28 24.03
N LEU A 162 -2.05 12.98 23.67
CA LEU A 162 -0.71 12.39 23.58
C LEU A 162 -0.16 11.93 24.94
N LYS A 163 -0.59 12.60 26.02
CA LYS A 163 -0.15 12.27 27.39
C LYS A 163 -0.72 10.93 27.89
N ALA A 164 -1.79 10.46 27.27
CA ALA A 164 -2.42 9.19 27.65
C ALA A 164 -1.63 7.96 27.18
N TYR A 165 -0.64 8.14 26.32
CA TYR A 165 0.07 7.05 25.66
C TYR A 165 1.58 7.23 25.72
N ASP A 166 2.31 6.12 25.71
CA ASP A 166 3.78 6.12 25.73
C ASP A 166 4.39 5.33 24.56
N ALA A 167 3.57 4.78 23.69
CA ALA A 167 4.02 4.05 22.52
C ALA A 167 3.16 4.40 21.31
N ALA A 168 3.78 4.38 20.15
CA ALA A 168 3.10 4.64 18.88
C ALA A 168 3.78 3.87 17.74
N GLY A 169 3.03 3.59 16.69
CA GLY A 169 3.52 2.91 15.49
C GLY A 169 2.42 2.72 14.48
N THR A 170 2.70 2.01 13.40
CA THR A 170 1.66 1.54 12.48
C THR A 170 0.87 0.43 13.16
N ILE A 171 -0.27 0.04 12.55
CA ILE A 171 -1.04 -1.10 13.07
C ILE A 171 -0.23 -2.40 13.07
N GLN A 172 0.62 -2.62 12.06
CA GLN A 172 1.47 -3.79 12.00
C GLN A 172 2.57 -3.76 13.06
N ASP A 173 3.12 -2.60 13.39
CA ASP A 173 4.07 -2.45 14.50
C ASP A 173 3.41 -2.79 15.83
N TYR A 174 2.17 -2.36 16.01
CA TYR A 174 1.37 -2.69 17.20
C TYR A 174 1.22 -4.20 17.36
N VAL A 175 0.84 -4.90 16.29
CA VAL A 175 0.66 -6.37 16.35
C VAL A 175 1.97 -7.07 16.71
N VAL A 176 3.08 -6.68 16.08
CA VAL A 176 4.40 -7.24 16.41
C VAL A 176 4.75 -6.99 17.89
N ALA A 177 4.52 -5.77 18.36
CA ALA A 177 4.81 -5.41 19.75
C ALA A 177 3.98 -6.25 20.75
N MET A 178 2.71 -6.52 20.43
CA MET A 178 1.85 -7.35 21.30
C MET A 178 2.25 -8.81 21.28
N LEU A 179 2.58 -9.37 20.12
CA LEU A 179 3.03 -10.77 20.01
C LEU A 179 4.34 -11.02 20.72
N CYS A 180 5.26 -10.08 20.67
CA CYS A 180 6.63 -10.22 21.19
C CYS A 180 6.82 -9.55 22.56
N ASP A 181 5.77 -8.94 23.10
CA ASP A 181 5.85 -8.18 24.36
C ASP A 181 6.97 -7.13 24.32
N LEU A 182 7.03 -6.37 23.23
CA LEU A 182 8.02 -5.31 23.09
C LEU A 182 7.58 -4.08 23.89
N LYS A 183 8.43 -3.64 24.81
CA LYS A 183 8.17 -2.43 25.62
C LYS A 183 8.26 -1.18 24.74
N LYS A 184 9.18 -1.17 23.79
CA LYS A 184 9.32 -0.11 22.79
C LYS A 184 9.06 -0.70 21.41
N PRO A 185 8.14 -0.10 20.61
CA PRO A 185 7.86 -0.58 19.28
C PRO A 185 9.08 -0.52 18.38
N LEU A 186 9.15 -1.46 17.46
CA LEU A 186 10.19 -1.54 16.45
C LEU A 186 9.53 -1.32 15.08
N MET A 187 10.06 -0.40 14.29
CA MET A 187 9.54 -0.03 12.98
C MET A 187 10.59 -0.25 11.92
N SER A 188 10.23 -0.85 10.79
CA SER A 188 11.17 -1.00 9.68
C SER A 188 11.43 0.33 8.99
N VAL A 189 12.58 0.46 8.32
CA VAL A 189 12.87 1.64 7.50
C VAL A 189 11.81 1.89 6.45
N GLN A 190 11.10 0.85 5.98
CA GLN A 190 9.99 0.99 5.04
C GLN A 190 8.87 1.86 5.61
N ASN A 191 8.43 1.56 6.81
CA ASN A 191 7.36 2.30 7.49
C ASN A 191 7.87 3.62 8.05
N ALA A 192 9.11 3.70 8.51
CA ALA A 192 9.70 4.93 9.04
C ALA A 192 9.79 6.01 7.94
N ALA A 193 10.24 5.65 6.75
CA ALA A 193 10.32 6.58 5.61
C ALA A 193 8.95 7.17 5.26
N SER A 194 7.88 6.40 5.39
CA SER A 194 6.52 6.81 5.07
C SER A 194 5.79 7.46 6.25
N TRP A 195 6.43 7.55 7.39
CA TRP A 195 5.85 8.20 8.59
C TRP A 195 6.17 9.69 8.67
N GLY A 196 7.24 10.13 7.98
CA GLY A 196 7.73 11.50 7.96
C GLY A 196 8.97 11.69 8.83
N TYR A 197 9.77 12.68 8.52
CA TYR A 197 10.95 13.05 9.30
C TYR A 197 11.97 11.92 9.52
N PHE A 198 12.12 11.06 8.54
CA PHE A 198 13.08 9.96 8.59
C PHE A 198 14.08 10.08 7.44
N ASN A 199 15.37 10.05 7.76
CA ASN A 199 16.45 10.10 6.80
C ASN A 199 16.88 8.66 6.46
N CYS A 200 16.62 8.23 5.22
CA CYS A 200 16.96 6.88 4.79
C CYS A 200 18.45 6.63 4.65
N ARG A 201 19.25 7.67 4.37
CA ARG A 201 20.69 7.51 4.17
C ARG A 201 21.41 7.14 5.46
N ASN A 202 21.06 7.78 6.58
CA ASN A 202 21.65 7.49 7.88
C ASN A 202 20.74 6.64 8.78
N LYS A 203 19.57 6.23 8.28
CA LYS A 203 18.59 5.39 8.97
C LYS A 203 18.22 5.95 10.36
N SER A 204 17.95 7.24 10.42
CA SER A 204 17.61 7.92 11.67
C SER A 204 16.47 8.93 11.49
N TRP A 205 15.70 9.11 12.57
CA TRP A 205 14.72 10.17 12.67
C TRP A 205 15.44 11.53 12.68
N ASN A 206 14.76 12.58 12.20
CA ASN A 206 15.24 13.96 12.27
C ASN A 206 15.06 14.49 13.71
N THR A 207 15.75 13.89 14.68
CA THR A 207 15.51 14.09 16.10
C THR A 207 15.69 15.54 16.52
N ASP A 208 16.71 16.23 16.02
CA ASP A 208 16.98 17.63 16.38
C ASP A 208 15.85 18.55 15.92
N ILE A 209 15.41 18.39 14.67
CA ILE A 209 14.29 19.16 14.10
C ILE A 209 13.01 18.91 14.92
N LEU A 210 12.73 17.66 15.26
CA LEU A 210 11.54 17.27 15.99
C LEU A 210 11.57 17.81 17.42
N LYS A 211 12.70 17.68 18.12
CA LYS A 211 12.84 18.23 19.49
C LYS A 211 12.67 19.73 19.53
N GLU A 212 13.27 20.45 18.61
CA GLU A 212 13.22 21.90 18.55
C GLU A 212 11.78 22.41 18.38
N SER A 213 10.95 21.67 17.66
CA SER A 213 9.53 22.03 17.46
C SER A 213 8.59 21.51 18.54
N GLY A 214 9.11 20.85 19.58
CA GLY A 214 8.30 20.33 20.68
C GLY A 214 7.64 18.98 20.44
N PHE A 215 8.03 18.28 19.38
CA PHE A 215 7.51 16.94 19.10
C PHE A 215 7.90 15.96 20.21
N PRO A 216 6.97 15.09 20.68
CA PRO A 216 7.26 14.12 21.73
C PRO A 216 8.09 12.95 21.14
N VAL A 217 9.40 13.13 21.06
CA VAL A 217 10.31 12.17 20.42
C VAL A 217 10.33 10.80 21.09
N HIS A 218 9.89 10.71 22.34
CA HIS A 218 9.77 9.42 23.04
C HIS A 218 8.71 8.51 22.41
N LEU A 219 7.78 9.05 21.60
CA LEU A 219 6.79 8.27 20.86
C LEU A 219 7.33 7.68 19.55
N LEU A 220 8.53 8.08 19.13
CA LEU A 220 9.12 7.51 17.90
C LEU A 220 9.59 6.07 18.18
N PRO A 221 9.20 5.11 17.32
CA PRO A 221 9.70 3.74 17.44
C PRO A 221 11.22 3.64 17.24
N GLU A 222 11.82 2.58 17.75
CA GLU A 222 13.13 2.17 17.31
C GLU A 222 13.04 1.68 15.87
N VAL A 223 14.10 1.86 15.09
CA VAL A 223 14.08 1.54 13.65
C VAL A 223 15.03 0.38 13.38
N GLY A 224 14.59 -0.54 12.54
CA GLY A 224 15.35 -1.71 12.13
C GLY A 224 15.20 -2.01 10.65
N ASP A 225 15.97 -2.99 10.18
CA ASP A 225 15.99 -3.39 8.78
C ASP A 225 14.82 -4.34 8.46
N PRO A 226 14.14 -4.14 7.31
CA PRO A 226 13.10 -5.07 6.87
C PRO A 226 13.70 -6.46 6.61
N GLY A 227 12.99 -7.49 7.03
CA GLY A 227 13.48 -8.87 6.96
C GLY A 227 14.20 -9.35 8.23
N SER A 228 14.57 -8.45 9.14
CA SER A 228 15.16 -8.82 10.42
C SER A 228 14.08 -9.34 11.40
N ILE A 229 14.53 -10.07 12.42
CA ILE A 229 13.65 -10.60 13.46
C ILE A 229 13.47 -9.52 14.54
N ALA A 230 12.21 -9.18 14.83
CA ALA A 230 11.86 -8.24 15.90
C ALA A 230 11.85 -8.90 17.26
N GLY A 231 11.44 -10.16 17.33
CA GLY A 231 11.34 -10.91 18.58
C GLY A 231 10.74 -12.28 18.35
N ARG A 232 10.25 -12.88 19.43
CA ARG A 232 9.60 -14.19 19.41
C ARG A 232 8.24 -14.08 20.10
N THR A 233 7.28 -14.89 19.70
CA THR A 233 6.00 -14.96 20.40
C THR A 233 6.23 -15.32 21.86
N THR A 234 5.59 -14.58 22.76
CA THR A 234 5.71 -14.78 24.21
C THR A 234 4.66 -15.75 24.76
N CYS A 235 3.61 -16.00 23.98
CA CYS A 235 2.54 -16.95 24.28
C CYS A 235 2.26 -17.79 23.04
N ALA A 236 1.67 -18.97 23.23
CA ALA A 236 1.06 -19.69 22.11
C ALA A 236 -0.07 -18.83 21.52
N TRP A 237 -0.16 -18.78 20.21
CA TRP A 237 -1.11 -17.90 19.51
C TRP A 237 -1.85 -18.69 18.44
N HIS A 238 -3.14 -18.96 18.62
CA HIS A 238 -3.96 -19.78 17.73
C HIS A 238 -3.33 -21.15 17.39
N GLY A 239 -2.61 -21.73 18.32
CA GLY A 239 -1.88 -22.99 18.10
C GLY A 239 -0.44 -22.81 17.62
N ILE A 240 -0.04 -21.63 17.21
CA ILE A 240 1.36 -21.33 16.91
C ILE A 240 2.15 -21.39 18.21
N PRO A 241 3.26 -22.14 18.27
CA PRO A 241 4.00 -22.30 19.52
C PRO A 241 4.60 -21.00 20.03
N LYS A 242 4.68 -20.86 21.34
CA LYS A 242 5.53 -19.85 21.98
C LYS A 242 6.95 -19.98 21.45
N GLY A 243 7.61 -18.86 21.18
CA GLY A 243 8.99 -18.84 20.69
C GLY A 243 9.11 -18.79 19.16
N ALA A 244 7.99 -18.73 18.42
CA ALA A 244 8.04 -18.50 16.98
C ALA A 244 8.69 -17.14 16.69
N LYS A 245 9.53 -17.09 15.67
CA LYS A 245 10.23 -15.87 15.29
C LYS A 245 9.28 -14.95 14.54
N VAL A 246 9.21 -13.69 14.97
CA VAL A 246 8.37 -12.67 14.36
C VAL A 246 9.26 -11.64 13.68
N GLY A 247 9.07 -11.45 12.38
CA GLY A 247 9.80 -10.44 11.64
C GLY A 247 9.38 -9.02 12.03
N ILE A 248 10.27 -8.06 11.85
CA ILE A 248 9.92 -6.65 11.95
C ILE A 248 8.78 -6.36 10.97
N ALA A 249 7.81 -5.54 11.40
CA ALA A 249 6.64 -5.24 10.59
C ALA A 249 7.03 -4.48 9.31
N LEU A 250 6.35 -4.81 8.21
CA LEU A 250 6.68 -4.37 6.87
C LEU A 250 5.56 -3.50 6.27
N GLY A 251 5.88 -2.76 5.22
CA GLY A 251 4.88 -2.07 4.42
C GLY A 251 4.18 -3.03 3.45
N ASP A 252 2.86 -2.90 3.33
CA ASP A 252 2.06 -3.75 2.44
C ASP A 252 2.44 -3.57 0.97
N PHE A 253 2.81 -2.36 0.56
CA PHE A 253 3.25 -2.08 -0.81
C PHE A 253 4.50 -2.89 -1.15
N GLN A 254 5.52 -2.83 -0.32
CA GLN A 254 6.78 -3.56 -0.54
C GLN A 254 6.56 -5.08 -0.55
N CYS A 255 5.70 -5.58 0.34
CA CYS A 255 5.39 -7.01 0.38
C CYS A 255 4.60 -7.46 -0.84
N SER A 256 3.68 -6.63 -1.33
CA SER A 256 2.93 -6.89 -2.57
C SER A 256 3.88 -7.00 -3.76
N VAL A 257 4.81 -6.08 -3.90
CA VAL A 257 5.83 -6.11 -4.95
C VAL A 257 6.71 -7.35 -4.81
N TYR A 258 7.15 -7.64 -3.59
CA TYR A 258 8.01 -8.80 -3.31
C TYR A 258 7.34 -10.11 -3.69
N SER A 259 6.03 -10.21 -3.52
CA SER A 259 5.27 -11.43 -3.85
C SER A 259 5.30 -11.77 -5.35
N CYS A 260 5.45 -10.80 -6.22
CA CYS A 260 5.39 -10.99 -7.67
C CYS A 260 6.72 -10.76 -8.40
N LEU A 261 7.65 -9.97 -7.84
CA LEU A 261 8.97 -9.76 -8.44
C LEU A 261 9.82 -11.02 -8.31
N THR A 262 10.02 -11.73 -9.42
CA THR A 262 10.87 -12.90 -9.46
C THR A 262 12.32 -12.56 -9.81
N GLU A 263 12.51 -11.50 -10.59
CA GLU A 263 13.83 -11.04 -11.02
C GLU A 263 13.96 -9.53 -10.83
N ARG A 264 15.19 -9.09 -10.58
CA ARG A 264 15.50 -7.68 -10.37
C ARG A 264 15.23 -6.82 -11.61
N THR A 265 15.24 -7.43 -12.79
CA THR A 265 14.99 -6.77 -14.07
C THR A 265 13.51 -6.70 -14.45
N ASP A 266 12.63 -7.13 -13.57
CA ASP A 266 11.18 -7.00 -13.77
C ASP A 266 10.69 -5.64 -13.31
N ALA A 267 9.67 -5.11 -14.00
CA ALA A 267 8.86 -4.01 -13.52
C ALA A 267 7.43 -4.50 -13.32
N VAL A 268 6.76 -3.99 -12.31
CA VAL A 268 5.36 -4.34 -11.99
C VAL A 268 4.46 -3.20 -12.46
N LEU A 269 3.52 -3.53 -13.35
CA LEU A 269 2.46 -2.62 -13.77
C LEU A 269 1.16 -3.10 -13.14
N ASN A 270 0.60 -2.32 -12.24
CA ASN A 270 -0.68 -2.60 -11.61
C ASN A 270 -1.71 -1.55 -12.02
N ILE A 271 -2.79 -1.98 -12.66
CA ILE A 271 -3.92 -1.11 -12.99
C ILE A 271 -5.18 -1.70 -12.35
N SER A 272 -5.58 -1.08 -11.26
CA SER A 272 -6.82 -1.36 -10.52
C SER A 272 -7.68 -0.09 -10.55
N THR A 273 -8.23 0.34 -9.45
CA THR A 273 -8.93 1.64 -9.37
C THR A 273 -8.01 2.79 -9.78
N SER A 274 -6.77 2.78 -9.28
CA SER A 274 -5.67 3.65 -9.70
C SER A 274 -4.62 2.84 -10.45
N ALA A 275 -3.49 3.45 -10.83
CA ALA A 275 -2.47 2.78 -11.60
C ALA A 275 -1.08 3.04 -11.01
N GLN A 276 -0.19 2.05 -11.10
CA GLN A 276 1.18 2.15 -10.59
C GLN A 276 2.15 1.40 -11.49
N LEU A 277 3.32 1.97 -11.67
CA LEU A 277 4.45 1.32 -12.34
C LEU A 277 5.65 1.37 -11.38
N THR A 278 6.19 0.20 -11.08
CA THR A 278 7.21 0.03 -10.04
C THR A 278 8.35 -0.82 -10.54
N PHE A 279 9.59 -0.41 -10.25
CA PHE A 279 10.76 -1.24 -10.50
C PHE A 279 11.83 -0.98 -9.44
N SER A 280 12.78 -1.93 -9.31
CA SER A 280 13.89 -1.83 -8.38
C SER A 280 15.00 -0.96 -8.97
N MET A 281 15.46 0.02 -8.21
CA MET A 281 16.58 0.88 -8.61
C MET A 281 17.89 0.08 -8.61
N PRO A 282 18.92 0.52 -9.35
CA PRO A 282 20.24 -0.13 -9.33
C PRO A 282 20.84 -0.20 -7.94
N LEU A 283 21.68 -1.21 -7.72
CA LEU A 283 22.40 -1.39 -6.45
C LEU A 283 23.19 -0.12 -6.10
N GLY A 284 23.13 0.27 -4.83
CA GLY A 284 23.82 1.46 -4.34
C GLY A 284 23.11 2.77 -4.55
N PHE A 285 21.92 2.75 -5.17
CA PHE A 285 21.12 3.96 -5.32
C PHE A 285 20.79 4.57 -3.96
N GLN A 286 20.89 5.89 -3.87
CA GLN A 286 20.48 6.66 -2.71
C GLN A 286 19.43 7.69 -3.15
N PRO A 287 18.32 7.80 -2.40
CA PRO A 287 17.32 8.82 -2.73
C PRO A 287 17.86 10.23 -2.52
N PRO A 288 17.20 11.26 -3.09
CA PRO A 288 17.56 12.66 -2.83
C PRO A 288 17.54 12.99 -1.33
N GLU A 289 18.31 14.00 -0.93
CA GLU A 289 18.38 14.41 0.48
C GLU A 289 17.17 15.24 0.93
N ALA A 290 16.51 15.89 -0.02
CA ALA A 290 15.39 16.79 0.27
C ALA A 290 14.15 16.35 -0.54
N PRO A 291 12.93 16.66 -0.02
CA PRO A 291 11.71 16.37 -0.75
C PRO A 291 11.62 17.17 -2.04
N ASP A 292 11.05 16.56 -3.08
CA ASP A 292 10.66 17.23 -4.30
C ASP A 292 9.16 16.96 -4.55
N PRO A 293 8.28 17.86 -4.09
CA PRO A 293 6.83 17.64 -4.26
C PRO A 293 6.38 17.72 -5.72
N SER A 294 7.19 18.25 -6.63
CA SER A 294 6.86 18.29 -8.06
C SER A 294 7.21 16.99 -8.79
N SER A 295 7.96 16.08 -8.16
CA SER A 295 8.35 14.82 -8.78
C SER A 295 7.16 13.89 -8.94
N ALA A 296 7.04 13.30 -10.14
CA ALA A 296 6.05 12.25 -10.42
C ALA A 296 6.47 10.88 -9.89
N VAL A 297 7.75 10.71 -9.53
CA VAL A 297 8.32 9.45 -9.07
C VAL A 297 8.67 9.55 -7.60
N THR A 298 8.25 8.56 -6.82
CA THR A 298 8.62 8.40 -5.42
C THR A 298 9.55 7.21 -5.25
N TYR A 299 10.44 7.27 -4.26
CA TYR A 299 11.34 6.17 -3.94
C TYR A 299 10.98 5.60 -2.58
N PHE A 300 10.79 4.29 -2.52
CA PHE A 300 10.45 3.57 -1.29
C PHE A 300 11.57 2.62 -0.91
N PRO A 301 12.00 2.61 0.36
CA PRO A 301 12.91 1.55 0.82
C PRO A 301 12.26 0.18 0.57
N TYR A 302 13.08 -0.77 0.11
CA TYR A 302 12.62 -2.11 -0.21
C TYR A 302 13.25 -3.11 0.77
N PHE A 303 14.06 -4.05 0.28
CA PHE A 303 14.78 -5.01 1.11
C PHE A 303 16.27 -4.94 0.80
N ASN A 304 17.11 -5.32 1.76
CA ASN A 304 18.57 -5.40 1.60
C ASN A 304 19.22 -4.07 1.19
N GLY A 305 18.64 -2.94 1.63
CA GLY A 305 19.16 -1.61 1.29
C GLY A 305 18.77 -1.10 -0.09
N ASP A 306 17.94 -1.85 -0.83
CA ASP A 306 17.45 -1.45 -2.14
C ASP A 306 16.27 -0.48 -2.05
N TYR A 307 15.98 0.18 -3.16
CA TYR A 307 14.86 1.11 -3.30
C TYR A 307 14.01 0.76 -4.51
N LEU A 308 12.71 0.95 -4.35
CA LEU A 308 11.76 0.91 -5.47
C LEU A 308 11.51 2.33 -5.97
N ALA A 309 11.50 2.50 -7.29
CA ALA A 309 10.95 3.69 -7.93
C ALA A 309 9.51 3.41 -8.31
N VAL A 310 8.62 4.33 -7.97
CA VAL A 310 7.19 4.19 -8.18
C VAL A 310 6.63 5.41 -8.87
N ALA A 311 6.00 5.20 -10.03
CA ALA A 311 5.11 6.17 -10.66
C ALA A 311 3.68 5.75 -10.32
N ALA A 312 2.98 6.55 -9.51
CA ALA A 312 1.62 6.28 -9.09
C ALA A 312 0.67 7.34 -9.64
N SER A 313 -0.37 6.88 -10.34
CA SER A 313 -1.43 7.74 -10.87
C SER A 313 -2.72 7.51 -10.09
N LEU A 314 -3.42 8.59 -9.80
CA LEU A 314 -4.79 8.53 -9.26
C LEU A 314 -5.79 8.02 -10.30
N ASN A 315 -5.37 7.88 -11.55
CA ASN A 315 -6.21 7.57 -12.69
C ASN A 315 -5.91 6.17 -13.22
N GLY A 316 -6.91 5.32 -13.21
CA GLY A 316 -6.83 3.93 -13.67
C GLY A 316 -8.20 3.43 -14.06
N GLY A 317 -8.64 2.33 -13.50
CA GLY A 317 -9.97 1.77 -13.73
C GLY A 317 -11.11 2.72 -13.34
N ASN A 318 -10.87 3.63 -12.41
CA ASN A 318 -11.84 4.67 -12.03
C ASN A 318 -12.18 5.61 -13.20
N VAL A 319 -11.24 5.88 -14.10
CA VAL A 319 -11.48 6.69 -15.29
C VAL A 319 -12.41 5.97 -16.27
N LEU A 320 -12.19 4.66 -16.45
CA LEU A 320 -13.09 3.84 -17.28
C LEU A 320 -14.48 3.77 -16.67
N ALA A 321 -14.60 3.65 -15.37
CA ALA A 321 -15.90 3.68 -14.67
C ALA A 321 -16.60 5.01 -14.85
N ALA A 322 -15.88 6.11 -14.75
CA ALA A 322 -16.43 7.45 -14.99
C ALA A 322 -16.90 7.62 -16.45
N PHE A 323 -16.18 7.08 -17.41
CA PHE A 323 -16.55 7.09 -18.82
C PHE A 323 -17.84 6.29 -19.05
N VAL A 324 -17.95 5.10 -18.47
CA VAL A 324 -19.17 4.28 -18.53
C VAL A 324 -20.34 5.04 -17.93
N GLY A 325 -20.16 5.69 -16.79
CA GLY A 325 -21.19 6.52 -16.15
C GLY A 325 -21.64 7.67 -17.03
N MET A 326 -20.71 8.31 -17.73
CA MET A 326 -21.02 9.37 -18.71
C MET A 326 -21.87 8.85 -19.85
N VAL A 327 -21.52 7.71 -20.42
CA VAL A 327 -22.28 7.09 -21.51
C VAL A 327 -23.69 6.73 -21.04
N ALA A 328 -23.83 6.18 -19.84
CA ALA A 328 -25.14 5.88 -19.24
C ALA A 328 -25.99 7.14 -19.08
N GLN A 329 -25.39 8.23 -18.60
CA GLN A 329 -26.07 9.52 -18.44
C GLN A 329 -26.51 10.08 -19.77
N TRP A 330 -25.66 10.04 -20.79
CA TRP A 330 -26.02 10.50 -22.13
C TRP A 330 -27.19 9.71 -22.72
N ALA A 331 -27.17 8.37 -22.52
CA ALA A 331 -28.29 7.53 -22.96
C ALA A 331 -29.59 7.93 -22.27
N GLN A 332 -29.54 8.17 -20.95
CA GLN A 332 -30.71 8.63 -20.18
C GLN A 332 -31.21 9.98 -20.65
N GLU A 333 -30.32 10.93 -20.91
CA GLU A 333 -30.68 12.26 -21.45
C GLU A 333 -31.34 12.18 -22.83
N LEU A 334 -31.01 11.15 -23.61
CA LEU A 334 -31.64 10.87 -24.91
C LEU A 334 -32.95 10.06 -24.79
N GLY A 335 -33.35 9.70 -23.58
CA GLY A 335 -34.55 8.92 -23.31
C GLY A 335 -34.39 7.42 -23.31
N PHE A 336 -33.15 6.90 -23.29
CA PHE A 336 -32.86 5.49 -23.24
C PHE A 336 -32.41 5.07 -21.83
N GLN A 337 -32.89 3.91 -21.39
CA GLN A 337 -32.45 3.30 -20.13
C GLN A 337 -31.41 2.21 -20.44
N VAL A 338 -30.14 2.43 -20.07
CA VAL A 338 -29.08 1.47 -20.26
C VAL A 338 -28.34 1.28 -18.94
N GLN A 339 -28.16 0.04 -18.53
CA GLN A 339 -27.43 -0.33 -17.30
C GLN A 339 -25.93 -0.21 -17.54
N GLU A 340 -25.18 0.32 -16.57
CA GLU A 340 -23.72 0.42 -16.66
C GLU A 340 -23.05 -0.93 -16.89
N SER A 341 -23.60 -1.99 -16.28
CA SER A 341 -23.10 -3.37 -16.47
C SER A 341 -23.20 -3.87 -17.90
N ALA A 342 -24.13 -3.32 -18.69
CA ALA A 342 -24.25 -3.65 -20.12
C ALA A 342 -23.35 -2.78 -21.00
N ILE A 343 -23.01 -1.57 -20.54
CA ILE A 343 -22.17 -0.62 -21.29
C ILE A 343 -20.72 -1.10 -21.37
N TYR A 344 -20.13 -1.49 -20.25
CA TYR A 344 -18.73 -1.81 -20.17
C TYR A 344 -18.28 -2.87 -21.20
N PRO A 345 -18.93 -4.04 -21.30
CA PRO A 345 -18.54 -5.04 -22.32
C PRO A 345 -18.66 -4.50 -23.75
N ARG A 346 -19.65 -3.64 -24.02
CA ARG A 346 -19.90 -3.11 -25.35
C ARG A 346 -18.85 -2.08 -25.78
N ILE A 347 -18.39 -1.22 -24.88
CA ILE A 347 -17.32 -0.27 -25.21
C ILE A 347 -16.00 -0.98 -25.48
N ILE A 348 -15.72 -2.04 -24.73
CA ILE A 348 -14.53 -2.86 -24.96
C ILE A 348 -14.61 -3.54 -26.32
N GLN A 349 -15.75 -4.15 -26.65
CA GLN A 349 -15.96 -4.77 -27.94
C GLN A 349 -15.82 -3.79 -29.10
N ALA A 350 -16.39 -2.59 -28.97
CA ALA A 350 -16.28 -1.53 -29.96
C ALA A 350 -14.80 -1.10 -30.16
N ALA A 351 -14.06 -1.00 -29.08
CA ALA A 351 -12.64 -0.63 -29.14
C ALA A 351 -11.78 -1.73 -29.74
N LEU A 352 -12.11 -3.01 -29.50
CA LEU A 352 -11.41 -4.15 -30.13
C LEU A 352 -11.57 -4.15 -31.65
N ALA A 353 -12.69 -3.64 -32.16
CA ALA A 353 -12.90 -3.48 -33.59
C ALA A 353 -12.09 -2.32 -34.20
N GLN A 354 -11.57 -1.42 -33.38
CA GLN A 354 -10.75 -0.28 -33.78
C GLN A 354 -9.32 -0.47 -33.31
N LYS A 355 -8.44 -0.91 -34.20
CA LYS A 355 -7.04 -1.19 -33.85
C LYS A 355 -6.24 0.07 -33.51
N HIS A 356 -6.64 1.20 -34.03
CA HIS A 356 -5.95 2.48 -33.88
C HIS A 356 -6.96 3.61 -33.65
N SER A 357 -6.53 4.63 -32.92
CA SER A 357 -7.25 5.87 -32.78
C SER A 357 -6.24 7.02 -32.81
N LYS A 358 -6.56 8.08 -33.56
CA LYS A 358 -5.73 9.29 -33.62
C LYS A 358 -6.05 10.28 -32.50
N LEU A 359 -7.13 10.03 -31.74
CA LEU A 359 -7.46 10.85 -30.58
C LEU A 359 -6.33 10.79 -29.57
N SER A 360 -6.02 11.93 -28.96
CA SER A 360 -5.11 12.01 -27.83
C SER A 360 -5.91 12.29 -26.56
N VAL A 361 -5.92 11.36 -25.63
CA VAL A 361 -6.63 11.48 -24.36
C VAL A 361 -5.63 11.56 -23.23
N HIS A 362 -5.69 12.66 -22.46
CA HIS A 362 -5.02 12.79 -21.17
C HIS A 362 -6.07 12.47 -20.09
N PRO A 363 -5.95 11.31 -19.41
CA PRO A 363 -7.08 10.75 -18.63
C PRO A 363 -7.18 11.27 -17.19
N THR A 364 -6.56 12.38 -16.88
CA THR A 364 -6.31 12.86 -15.51
C THR A 364 -7.52 13.59 -14.90
N ILE A 365 -8.70 12.97 -14.97
CA ILE A 365 -9.93 13.54 -14.41
C ILE A 365 -9.91 13.69 -12.89
N PHE A 366 -9.09 12.88 -12.21
CA PHE A 366 -8.93 12.93 -10.75
C PHE A 366 -7.67 13.71 -10.32
N GLY A 367 -7.02 14.40 -11.26
CA GLY A 367 -5.73 15.04 -10.99
C GLY A 367 -4.62 14.04 -10.76
N GLU A 368 -3.47 14.52 -10.33
CA GLU A 368 -2.36 13.69 -9.85
C GLU A 368 -1.84 14.26 -8.53
N ARG A 369 -1.21 13.42 -7.70
CA ARG A 369 -0.70 13.86 -6.39
C ARG A 369 0.31 15.00 -6.52
N HIS A 370 1.18 14.95 -7.53
CA HIS A 370 2.17 15.99 -7.82
C HIS A 370 1.61 17.18 -8.59
N LEU A 371 0.40 17.03 -9.16
CA LEU A 371 -0.31 18.06 -9.92
C LEU A 371 -1.82 17.95 -9.63
N PRO A 372 -2.26 18.34 -8.41
CA PRO A 372 -3.65 18.10 -7.99
C PRO A 372 -4.69 18.91 -8.77
N GLU A 373 -4.28 20.00 -9.41
CA GLU A 373 -5.17 20.84 -10.24
C GLU A 373 -5.24 20.37 -11.70
N LEU A 374 -4.53 19.32 -12.06
CA LEU A 374 -4.52 18.81 -13.43
C LEU A 374 -5.88 18.20 -13.78
N LEU A 375 -6.42 18.61 -14.93
CA LEU A 375 -7.67 18.08 -15.46
C LEU A 375 -7.38 17.21 -16.69
N ALA A 376 -8.37 16.39 -17.06
CA ALA A 376 -8.30 15.61 -18.29
C ALA A 376 -8.52 16.50 -19.53
N SER A 377 -7.99 16.03 -20.65
CA SER A 377 -8.19 16.71 -21.94
C SER A 377 -8.23 15.69 -23.08
N VAL A 378 -8.89 16.08 -24.17
CA VAL A 378 -8.93 15.32 -25.40
C VAL A 378 -8.52 16.27 -26.53
N SER A 379 -7.62 15.83 -27.38
CA SER A 379 -7.15 16.60 -28.53
C SER A 379 -7.06 15.74 -29.79
N SER A 380 -6.72 16.39 -30.91
CA SER A 380 -6.60 15.72 -32.22
C SER A 380 -7.91 15.06 -32.67
N ILE A 381 -9.01 15.77 -32.46
CA ILE A 381 -10.35 15.26 -32.76
C ILE A 381 -10.63 15.44 -34.25
N GLY A 382 -10.63 14.36 -35.01
CA GLY A 382 -11.04 14.33 -36.39
C GLY A 382 -12.44 13.70 -36.55
N ALA A 383 -13.15 14.04 -37.56
CA ALA A 383 -14.51 13.55 -37.78
C ALA A 383 -14.60 12.02 -37.86
N SER A 384 -13.56 11.35 -38.34
CA SER A 384 -13.51 9.91 -38.47
C SER A 384 -13.19 9.19 -37.16
N GLU A 385 -12.86 9.89 -36.09
CA GLU A 385 -12.38 9.33 -34.82
C GLU A 385 -13.40 9.45 -33.68
N LEU A 386 -14.67 9.69 -34.01
CA LEU A 386 -15.69 9.99 -33.01
C LEU A 386 -16.55 8.79 -32.60
N SER A 387 -16.25 7.60 -33.10
CA SER A 387 -16.98 6.41 -32.67
C SER A 387 -16.64 6.04 -31.22
N LEU A 388 -17.56 5.35 -30.55
CA LEU A 388 -17.37 4.85 -29.21
C LEU A 388 -16.09 4.00 -29.09
N GLY A 389 -15.81 3.19 -30.11
CA GLY A 389 -14.61 2.35 -30.17
C GLY A 389 -13.32 3.15 -30.26
N HIS A 390 -13.29 4.20 -31.08
CA HIS A 390 -12.12 5.08 -31.18
C HIS A 390 -11.84 5.81 -29.87
N VAL A 391 -12.88 6.33 -29.21
CA VAL A 391 -12.73 7.05 -27.94
C VAL A 391 -12.25 6.10 -26.85
N THR A 392 -12.84 4.92 -26.75
CA THR A 392 -12.44 3.92 -25.73
C THR A 392 -11.01 3.45 -25.94
N ARG A 393 -10.60 3.20 -27.19
CA ARG A 393 -9.22 2.83 -27.54
C ARG A 393 -8.24 3.92 -27.09
N ALA A 394 -8.54 5.18 -27.42
CA ALA A 394 -7.70 6.30 -27.07
C ALA A 394 -7.62 6.51 -25.54
N LEU A 395 -8.71 6.28 -24.84
CA LEU A 395 -8.74 6.37 -23.37
C LEU A 395 -7.84 5.29 -22.73
N CYS A 396 -7.93 4.05 -23.18
CA CYS A 396 -7.08 2.97 -22.70
C CYS A 396 -5.60 3.25 -22.97
N ARG A 397 -5.26 3.70 -24.17
CA ARG A 397 -3.90 4.12 -24.49
C ARG A 397 -3.44 5.27 -23.59
N GLY A 398 -4.30 6.24 -23.37
CA GLY A 398 -4.00 7.40 -22.53
C GLY A 398 -3.66 7.02 -21.08
N LEU A 399 -4.32 6.01 -20.53
CA LEU A 399 -4.04 5.52 -19.19
C LEU A 399 -2.60 4.98 -19.09
N VAL A 400 -2.15 4.25 -20.08
CA VAL A 400 -0.80 3.69 -20.12
C VAL A 400 0.22 4.79 -20.41
N GLU A 401 -0.04 5.66 -21.39
CA GLU A 401 0.83 6.78 -21.73
C GLU A 401 1.04 7.74 -20.57
N ASN A 402 0.02 7.92 -19.73
CA ASN A 402 0.12 8.77 -18.55
C ASN A 402 1.19 8.24 -17.57
N LEU A 403 1.24 6.94 -17.32
CA LEU A 403 2.29 6.35 -16.51
C LEU A 403 3.66 6.50 -17.17
N CYS A 404 3.74 6.32 -18.49
CA CYS A 404 4.99 6.49 -19.23
C CYS A 404 5.47 7.94 -19.28
N SER A 405 4.56 8.91 -19.12
CA SER A 405 4.96 10.33 -18.97
C SER A 405 5.63 10.60 -17.63
N MET A 406 5.24 9.85 -16.59
CA MET A 406 5.85 9.94 -15.27
C MET A 406 7.18 9.19 -15.21
N LEU A 407 7.24 8.04 -15.87
CA LEU A 407 8.37 7.13 -15.87
C LEU A 407 8.60 6.64 -17.30
N PRO A 408 9.40 7.38 -18.10
CA PRO A 408 9.56 7.08 -19.52
C PRO A 408 10.14 5.71 -19.79
N VAL A 409 9.68 5.07 -20.87
CA VAL A 409 10.14 3.75 -21.30
C VAL A 409 11.66 3.72 -21.49
N GLN A 410 12.22 4.77 -22.04
CA GLN A 410 13.67 4.87 -22.20
C GLN A 410 14.41 4.79 -20.87
N HIS A 411 13.86 5.42 -19.83
CA HIS A 411 14.43 5.37 -18.48
C HIS A 411 14.38 3.95 -17.92
N LEU A 412 13.28 3.23 -18.14
CA LEU A 412 13.17 1.82 -17.74
C LEU A 412 14.25 0.97 -18.41
N GLN A 413 14.49 1.18 -19.69
CA GLN A 413 15.53 0.47 -20.45
C GLN A 413 16.93 0.78 -19.88
N GLU A 414 17.23 2.04 -19.59
CA GLU A 414 18.50 2.47 -19.00
C GLU A 414 18.72 1.87 -17.60
N MET A 415 17.64 1.67 -16.84
CA MET A 415 17.70 1.07 -15.51
C MET A 415 17.73 -0.48 -15.53
N GLY A 416 17.73 -1.08 -16.72
CA GLY A 416 17.87 -2.52 -16.88
C GLY A 416 16.58 -3.31 -16.84
N VAL A 417 15.41 -2.66 -16.91
CA VAL A 417 14.13 -3.37 -16.99
C VAL A 417 14.06 -4.15 -18.30
N SER A 418 13.70 -5.43 -18.22
CA SER A 418 13.62 -6.32 -19.36
C SER A 418 12.26 -7.01 -19.51
N ARG A 419 11.38 -6.92 -18.53
CA ARG A 419 10.08 -7.59 -18.55
C ARG A 419 9.08 -6.81 -17.68
N ILE A 420 7.81 -6.81 -18.12
CA ILE A 420 6.70 -6.21 -17.37
C ILE A 420 5.84 -7.33 -16.79
N LEU A 421 5.55 -7.25 -15.49
CA LEU A 421 4.57 -8.10 -14.84
C LEU A 421 3.28 -7.28 -14.67
N GLY A 422 2.25 -7.63 -15.42
CA GLY A 422 0.96 -6.95 -15.43
C GLY A 422 -0.01 -7.56 -14.43
N SER A 423 -0.63 -6.73 -13.60
CA SER A 423 -1.61 -7.15 -12.60
C SER A 423 -2.68 -6.08 -12.39
N GLY A 424 -3.66 -6.40 -11.57
CA GLY A 424 -4.75 -5.50 -11.23
C GLY A 424 -6.04 -5.80 -11.96
N SER A 425 -7.17 -5.52 -11.28
CA SER A 425 -8.50 -5.89 -11.77
C SER A 425 -8.88 -5.21 -13.09
N ALA A 426 -8.50 -3.93 -13.26
CA ALA A 426 -8.81 -3.21 -14.50
C ALA A 426 -8.02 -3.78 -15.68
N LEU A 427 -6.73 -4.08 -15.48
CA LEU A 427 -5.89 -4.67 -16.52
C LEU A 427 -6.37 -6.09 -16.89
N ALA A 428 -6.71 -6.90 -15.88
CA ALA A 428 -7.18 -8.27 -16.09
C ALA A 428 -8.51 -8.34 -16.86
N ARG A 429 -9.41 -7.36 -16.65
CA ARG A 429 -10.75 -7.34 -17.24
C ARG A 429 -10.81 -6.69 -18.62
N ASN A 430 -9.76 -6.00 -19.06
CA ASN A 430 -9.80 -5.13 -20.24
C ASN A 430 -8.72 -5.53 -21.24
N GLU A 431 -9.15 -6.27 -22.26
CA GLU A 431 -8.26 -6.71 -23.34
C GLU A 431 -7.66 -5.54 -24.14
N VAL A 432 -8.42 -4.45 -24.32
CA VAL A 432 -7.93 -3.26 -25.03
C VAL A 432 -6.78 -2.62 -24.25
N LEU A 433 -6.92 -2.54 -22.94
CA LEU A 433 -5.88 -2.02 -22.08
C LEU A 433 -4.61 -2.88 -22.15
N ARG A 434 -4.76 -4.21 -22.12
CA ARG A 434 -3.63 -5.14 -22.30
C ARG A 434 -2.95 -4.95 -23.65
N GLN A 435 -3.73 -4.78 -24.73
CA GLN A 435 -3.17 -4.53 -26.07
C GLN A 435 -2.34 -3.25 -26.10
N GLU A 436 -2.82 -2.18 -25.45
CA GLU A 436 -2.09 -0.92 -25.40
C GLU A 436 -0.83 -1.01 -24.55
N VAL A 437 -0.84 -1.76 -23.45
CA VAL A 437 0.35 -2.07 -22.67
C VAL A 437 1.41 -2.76 -23.53
N GLU A 438 1.02 -3.80 -24.26
CA GLU A 438 1.92 -4.56 -25.11
C GLU A 438 2.47 -3.76 -26.29
N ARG A 439 1.70 -2.78 -26.74
CA ARG A 439 2.10 -1.88 -27.84
C ARG A 439 3.12 -0.83 -27.38
N ILE A 440 2.91 -0.26 -26.19
CA ILE A 440 3.70 0.86 -25.68
C ILE A 440 5.02 0.40 -25.06
N PHE A 441 5.00 -0.70 -24.30
CA PHE A 441 6.20 -1.21 -23.66
C PHE A 441 6.96 -2.14 -24.60
N PRO A 442 8.25 -1.88 -24.86
CA PRO A 442 9.08 -2.73 -25.73
C PRO A 442 9.61 -3.97 -25.00
N PHE A 443 8.94 -4.44 -23.98
CA PHE A 443 9.34 -5.57 -23.17
C PHE A 443 8.29 -6.68 -23.26
N PRO A 444 8.67 -7.96 -23.05
CA PRO A 444 7.68 -9.00 -22.82
C PRO A 444 6.80 -8.65 -21.63
N VAL A 445 5.50 -8.91 -21.73
CA VAL A 445 4.52 -8.68 -20.68
C VAL A 445 3.96 -10.02 -20.22
N VAL A 446 4.01 -10.28 -18.93
CA VAL A 446 3.47 -11.49 -18.31
C VAL A 446 2.34 -11.09 -17.38
N TYR A 447 1.18 -11.74 -17.54
CA TYR A 447 0.00 -11.49 -16.70
C TYR A 447 -0.24 -12.68 -15.76
N GLY A 448 -1.12 -12.51 -14.79
CA GLY A 448 -1.66 -13.61 -13.98
C GLY A 448 -1.00 -13.82 -12.63
N LYS A 449 0.03 -13.06 -12.29
CA LYS A 449 0.52 -13.02 -10.91
C LYS A 449 -0.16 -11.88 -10.16
N ASP A 450 -1.12 -12.24 -9.30
CA ASP A 450 -1.72 -11.26 -8.40
C ASP A 450 -0.73 -10.87 -7.31
N VAL A 451 -0.73 -9.58 -6.95
CA VAL A 451 0.04 -9.11 -5.80
C VAL A 451 -0.65 -9.58 -4.51
N ASP A 452 0.14 -10.05 -3.55
CA ASP A 452 -0.36 -10.56 -2.28
C ASP A 452 0.61 -10.21 -1.17
N ALA A 453 0.27 -9.20 -0.38
CA ALA A 453 1.13 -8.71 0.68
C ALA A 453 1.32 -9.74 1.81
N ALA A 454 0.32 -10.56 2.10
CA ALA A 454 0.45 -11.62 3.11
C ALA A 454 1.45 -12.70 2.68
N VAL A 455 1.35 -13.14 1.42
CA VAL A 455 2.32 -14.08 0.84
C VAL A 455 3.70 -13.44 0.79
N GLY A 456 3.80 -12.19 0.36
CA GLY A 456 5.07 -11.45 0.33
C GLY A 456 5.72 -11.36 1.70
N ALA A 457 4.94 -11.05 2.74
CA ALA A 457 5.42 -10.99 4.12
C ALA A 457 5.96 -12.36 4.60
N ALA A 458 5.29 -13.45 4.22
CA ALA A 458 5.77 -14.81 4.54
C ALA A 458 7.06 -15.13 3.79
N MET A 459 7.16 -14.77 2.51
CA MET A 459 8.32 -15.07 1.67
C MET A 459 9.60 -14.37 2.15
N VAL A 460 9.47 -13.20 2.77
CA VAL A 460 10.60 -12.44 3.34
C VAL A 460 11.24 -13.20 4.50
N MET A 461 10.48 -14.00 5.21
CA MET A 461 10.94 -14.80 6.35
C MET A 461 11.64 -16.06 5.85
#